data_75f8e44d61910cca18ff82d6194bbca7
#
_entry.id   75f8e44d61910cca18ff82d6194bbca7
#
_cell.length_a   1.000
_cell.length_b   1.000
_cell.length_c   1.000
_cell.angle_alpha   90.00
_cell.angle_beta   90.00
_cell.angle_gamma   90.00
#
_symmetry.space_group_name_H-M   'P 1'
#
loop_
_entity.id
_entity.type
_entity.pdbx_description
1 polymer ?
#
loop_
_entity_poly.entity_id
_entity_poly.type
_entity_poly.pdbx_seq_one_letter_code
_entity_poly.pdbx_strand_id
1 'polypeptide(L)'
;MKFPRATHLVVGFEHRSEAERFKEELTGRLGKFNLELQSEKTRLIEFGRYATPNRERSGEGKPETFNFLGFTHICGKNRKGNFCVLRQTMKKRMRAKLKALKIEMKRRLHNPIPEQGKWLRSVLLGHYRYYGVPRNGPAMEAFRKEIVRLWKQALGRRSQRGRVTWEQLDRQTYKWLPYPRIYQPYPAQRLRVTT
;
A
#
# COMPACT_ATOMS: atom_id res chain seq x y z
N MET A 1 -25.04 -13.98 -15.74
CA MET A 1 -24.98 -12.61 -15.22
C MET A 1 -23.67 -12.44 -14.43
N LYS A 2 -22.78 -11.53 -14.83
CA LYS A 2 -21.58 -11.24 -14.03
C LYS A 2 -22.00 -10.31 -12.90
N PHE A 3 -22.00 -10.79 -11.69
CA PHE A 3 -22.22 -9.95 -10.51
C PHE A 3 -21.16 -8.85 -10.42
N PRO A 4 -21.52 -7.63 -10.01
CA PRO A 4 -20.58 -6.54 -9.89
C PRO A 4 -19.46 -6.91 -8.91
N ARG A 5 -18.24 -6.44 -9.20
CA ARG A 5 -17.04 -6.66 -8.37
C ARG A 5 -17.35 -6.25 -6.95
N ALA A 6 -16.96 -7.11 -6.00
CA ALA A 6 -17.13 -6.87 -4.58
C ALA A 6 -16.68 -5.46 -4.20
N THR A 7 -17.61 -4.67 -3.70
CA THR A 7 -17.33 -3.33 -3.16
C THR A 7 -16.74 -3.52 -1.76
N HIS A 8 -15.64 -2.85 -1.48
CA HIS A 8 -15.07 -2.84 -0.13
C HIS A 8 -15.57 -1.61 0.59
N LEU A 9 -16.20 -1.80 1.72
CA LEU A 9 -16.69 -0.75 2.60
C LEU A 9 -15.95 -0.83 3.95
N VAL A 10 -15.58 0.31 4.49
CA VAL A 10 -15.08 0.45 5.87
C VAL A 10 -15.91 1.54 6.53
N VAL A 11 -16.52 1.21 7.63
CA VAL A 11 -17.34 2.14 8.43
C VAL A 11 -16.77 2.16 9.84
N GLY A 12 -16.68 3.36 10.44
CA GLY A 12 -16.24 3.55 11.82
C GLY A 12 -17.41 3.93 12.70
N PHE A 13 -17.44 3.36 13.89
CA PHE A 13 -18.41 3.66 14.94
C PHE A 13 -17.68 3.98 16.24
N GLU A 14 -18.31 4.72 17.11
CA GLU A 14 -17.77 5.01 18.43
C GLU A 14 -18.02 3.84 19.40
N HIS A 15 -19.21 3.22 19.31
CA HIS A 15 -19.60 2.11 20.15
C HIS A 15 -19.74 0.81 19.36
N ARG A 16 -19.36 -0.29 19.97
CA ARG A 16 -19.42 -1.63 19.38
C ARG A 16 -20.87 -2.04 19.08
N SER A 17 -21.80 -1.73 19.97
CA SER A 17 -23.23 -2.02 19.79
C SER A 17 -23.83 -1.36 18.54
N GLU A 18 -23.39 -0.14 18.21
CA GLU A 18 -23.80 0.55 16.98
C GLU A 18 -23.29 -0.15 15.73
N ALA A 19 -22.04 -0.63 15.78
CA ALA A 19 -21.44 -1.35 14.68
C ALA A 19 -22.13 -2.71 14.44
N GLU A 20 -22.51 -3.42 15.50
CA GLU A 20 -23.24 -4.67 15.43
C GLU A 20 -24.64 -4.45 14.84
N ARG A 21 -25.41 -3.47 15.35
CA ARG A 21 -26.71 -3.10 14.80
C ARG A 21 -26.64 -2.70 13.34
N PHE A 22 -25.67 -1.84 12.97
CA PHE A 22 -25.48 -1.45 11.59
C PHE A 22 -25.19 -2.65 10.67
N LYS A 23 -24.40 -3.62 11.12
CA LYS A 23 -24.11 -4.84 10.35
C LYS A 23 -25.38 -5.65 10.09
N GLU A 24 -26.26 -5.78 11.08
CA GLU A 24 -27.54 -6.49 10.95
C GLU A 24 -28.48 -5.75 9.98
N GLU A 25 -28.66 -4.44 10.17
CA GLU A 25 -29.48 -3.59 9.30
C GLU A 25 -28.97 -3.62 7.84
N LEU A 26 -27.65 -3.54 7.65
CA LEU A 26 -27.02 -3.62 6.32
C LEU A 26 -27.26 -4.98 5.66
N THR A 27 -27.16 -6.08 6.42
CA THR A 27 -27.44 -7.43 5.94
C THR A 27 -28.87 -7.56 5.47
N GLY A 28 -29.83 -7.10 6.28
CA GLY A 28 -31.26 -7.11 5.91
C GLY A 28 -31.56 -6.23 4.68
N ARG A 29 -30.91 -5.06 4.59
CA ARG A 29 -31.09 -4.15 3.45
C ARG A 29 -30.53 -4.74 2.16
N LEU A 30 -29.34 -5.33 2.19
CA LEU A 30 -28.72 -5.97 1.02
C LEU A 30 -29.55 -7.16 0.54
N GLY A 31 -30.13 -7.95 1.46
CA GLY A 31 -31.02 -9.06 1.12
C GLY A 31 -32.22 -8.65 0.25
N LYS A 32 -32.77 -7.41 0.46
CA LYS A 32 -33.85 -6.88 -0.38
C LYS A 32 -33.45 -6.66 -1.85
N PHE A 33 -32.15 -6.59 -2.12
CA PHE A 33 -31.58 -6.42 -3.47
C PHE A 33 -30.92 -7.70 -3.99
N ASN A 34 -31.14 -8.85 -3.35
CA ASN A 34 -30.47 -10.11 -3.64
C ASN A 34 -28.95 -10.02 -3.57
N LEU A 35 -28.44 -9.21 -2.62
CA LEU A 35 -27.02 -9.06 -2.35
C LEU A 35 -26.71 -9.64 -0.96
N GLU A 36 -25.56 -10.27 -0.83
CA GLU A 36 -25.11 -10.86 0.44
C GLU A 36 -23.79 -10.28 0.89
N LEU A 37 -23.66 -10.09 2.21
CA LEU A 37 -22.37 -9.80 2.83
C LEU A 37 -21.53 -11.07 2.86
N GLN A 38 -20.31 -11.01 2.31
CA GLN A 38 -19.38 -12.13 2.39
C GLN A 38 -18.89 -12.29 3.83
N SER A 39 -19.40 -13.28 4.55
CA SER A 39 -19.12 -13.54 5.96
C SER A 39 -17.63 -13.64 6.28
N GLU A 40 -16.84 -14.37 5.45
CA GLU A 40 -15.41 -14.55 5.63
C GLU A 40 -14.58 -13.24 5.51
N LYS A 41 -15.13 -12.22 4.85
CA LYS A 41 -14.46 -10.93 4.62
C LYS A 41 -15.06 -9.78 5.43
N THR A 42 -16.24 -9.98 5.99
CA THR A 42 -16.91 -8.99 6.84
C THR A 42 -16.45 -9.18 8.27
N ARG A 43 -15.71 -8.22 8.79
CA ARG A 43 -15.12 -8.29 10.13
C ARG A 43 -15.49 -7.06 10.92
N LEU A 44 -15.79 -7.28 12.19
CA LEU A 44 -15.89 -6.26 13.22
C LEU A 44 -14.57 -6.27 13.99
N ILE A 45 -13.86 -5.16 14.00
CA ILE A 45 -12.56 -5.05 14.67
C ILE A 45 -12.54 -3.84 15.60
N GLU A 46 -11.86 -3.97 16.72
CA GLU A 46 -11.54 -2.83 17.55
C GLU A 46 -10.34 -2.07 16.99
N PHE A 47 -10.57 -0.82 16.55
CA PHE A 47 -9.56 0.00 15.91
C PHE A 47 -9.71 1.47 16.33
N GLY A 48 -8.62 2.08 16.76
CA GLY A 48 -8.68 3.48 17.15
C GLY A 48 -7.74 3.81 18.31
N ARG A 49 -7.97 5.01 18.88
CA ARG A 49 -7.13 5.55 19.96
C ARG A 49 -7.08 4.63 21.18
N TYR A 50 -8.20 4.01 21.51
CA TYR A 50 -8.37 3.20 22.71
C TYR A 50 -8.09 1.71 22.49
N ALA A 51 -7.98 1.26 21.24
CA ALA A 51 -7.76 -0.15 20.92
C ALA A 51 -6.50 -0.74 21.59
N THR A 52 -5.39 0.02 21.63
CA THR A 52 -4.16 -0.46 22.29
C THR A 52 -4.34 -0.60 23.80
N PRO A 53 -4.76 0.46 24.57
CA PRO A 53 -4.92 0.33 26.00
C PRO A 53 -6.01 -0.66 26.42
N ASN A 54 -7.08 -0.79 25.65
CA ASN A 54 -8.14 -1.75 25.96
C ASN A 54 -7.63 -3.19 25.86
N ARG A 55 -6.92 -3.51 24.77
CA ARG A 55 -6.34 -4.85 24.58
C ARG A 55 -5.24 -5.18 25.58
N GLU A 56 -4.44 -4.20 25.98
CA GLU A 56 -3.45 -4.35 27.07
C GLU A 56 -4.14 -4.70 28.41
N ARG A 57 -5.26 -4.04 28.73
CA ARG A 57 -6.05 -4.34 29.95
C ARG A 57 -6.68 -5.74 29.92
N SER A 58 -7.08 -6.20 28.73
CA SER A 58 -7.68 -7.53 28.54
C SER A 58 -6.65 -8.65 28.39
N GLY A 59 -5.35 -8.35 28.50
CA GLY A 59 -4.28 -9.32 28.27
C GLY A 59 -4.16 -9.78 26.83
N GLU A 60 -4.76 -9.07 25.88
CA GLU A 60 -4.71 -9.37 24.46
C GLU A 60 -3.49 -8.71 23.78
N GLY A 61 -3.09 -9.26 22.64
CA GLY A 61 -1.96 -8.72 21.88
C GLY A 61 -2.24 -7.36 21.22
N LYS A 62 -1.40 -6.98 20.27
CA LYS A 62 -1.54 -5.72 19.53
C LYS A 62 -2.90 -5.61 18.84
N PRO A 63 -3.42 -4.37 18.66
CA PRO A 63 -4.65 -4.13 17.91
C PRO A 63 -4.63 -4.75 16.53
N GLU A 64 -5.80 -5.18 16.07
CA GLU A 64 -5.96 -5.74 14.75
C GLU A 64 -5.63 -4.71 13.65
N THR A 65 -5.24 -5.21 12.52
CA THR A 65 -4.99 -4.41 11.33
C THR A 65 -5.98 -4.78 10.24
N PHE A 66 -6.31 -3.85 9.37
CA PHE A 66 -7.13 -4.15 8.21
C PHE A 66 -6.55 -3.60 6.92
N ASN A 67 -6.92 -4.26 5.81
CA ASN A 67 -6.48 -3.90 4.48
C ASN A 67 -7.58 -3.16 3.73
N PHE A 68 -7.28 -1.94 3.28
CA PHE A 68 -8.22 -1.14 2.50
C PHE A 68 -7.48 -0.33 1.43
N LEU A 69 -8.00 -0.30 0.21
CA LEU A 69 -7.45 0.45 -0.93
C LEU A 69 -5.94 0.28 -1.13
N GLY A 70 -5.44 -0.94 -0.96
CA GLY A 70 -4.02 -1.24 -1.17
C GLY A 70 -3.08 -0.92 -0.01
N PHE A 71 -3.62 -0.43 1.10
CA PHE A 71 -2.90 -0.17 2.33
C PHE A 71 -3.33 -1.12 3.43
N THR A 72 -2.39 -1.45 4.30
CA THR A 72 -2.65 -2.02 5.63
C THR A 72 -2.72 -0.85 6.61
N HIS A 73 -3.86 -0.74 7.31
CA HIS A 73 -4.10 0.25 8.34
C HIS A 73 -3.74 -0.33 9.71
N ILE A 74 -2.97 0.42 10.49
CA ILE A 74 -2.38 -0.02 11.75
C ILE A 74 -2.55 1.08 12.78
N CYS A 75 -3.01 0.72 14.00
CA CYS A 75 -2.96 1.61 15.15
C CYS A 75 -1.51 1.91 15.53
N GLY A 76 -1.14 3.17 15.54
CA GLY A 76 0.24 3.58 15.83
C GLY A 76 0.32 4.87 16.62
N LYS A 77 1.54 5.29 16.92
CA LYS A 77 1.82 6.56 17.61
C LYS A 77 2.70 7.46 16.72
N ASN A 78 2.53 8.75 16.86
CA ASN A 78 3.39 9.74 16.21
C ASN A 78 4.68 9.95 17.04
N ARG A 79 5.61 10.77 16.53
CA ARG A 79 6.86 11.09 17.25
C ARG A 79 6.62 11.75 18.61
N LYS A 80 5.47 12.37 18.81
CA LYS A 80 5.03 13.00 20.07
C LYS A 80 4.26 12.03 20.99
N GLY A 81 4.19 10.72 20.66
CA GLY A 81 3.44 9.73 21.42
C GLY A 81 1.94 9.69 21.16
N ASN A 82 1.37 10.64 20.42
CA ASN A 82 -0.07 10.69 20.15
C ASN A 82 -0.49 9.61 19.16
N PHE A 83 -1.71 9.10 19.34
CA PHE A 83 -2.32 8.13 18.42
C PHE A 83 -2.34 8.65 16.97
N CYS A 84 -2.07 7.75 16.05
CA CYS A 84 -2.26 7.99 14.63
C CYS A 84 -2.49 6.69 13.88
N VAL A 85 -3.23 6.75 12.80
CA VAL A 85 -3.38 5.64 11.87
C VAL A 85 -2.18 5.61 10.91
N LEU A 86 -1.42 4.52 10.95
CA LEU A 86 -0.35 4.25 9.99
C LEU A 86 -0.96 3.57 8.77
N ARG A 87 -0.60 4.05 7.58
CA ARG A 87 -0.99 3.45 6.30
C ARG A 87 0.27 2.92 5.63
N GLN A 88 0.40 1.61 5.54
CA GLN A 88 1.53 0.96 4.89
C GLN A 88 1.09 0.24 3.63
N THR A 89 1.90 0.26 2.59
CA THR A 89 1.63 -0.51 1.37
C THR A 89 1.47 -1.99 1.69
N MET A 90 0.38 -2.60 1.24
CA MET A 90 0.14 -4.04 1.44
C MET A 90 1.28 -4.85 0.84
N LYS A 91 1.95 -5.68 1.67
CA LYS A 91 3.06 -6.54 1.24
C LYS A 91 2.68 -7.46 0.06
N LYS A 92 1.47 -8.04 0.08
CA LYS A 92 0.94 -8.90 -0.99
C LYS A 92 0.86 -8.16 -2.32
N ARG A 93 0.32 -6.93 -2.33
CA ARG A 93 0.22 -6.10 -3.55
C ARG A 93 1.58 -5.67 -4.07
N MET A 94 2.49 -5.28 -3.18
CA MET A 94 3.86 -4.91 -3.54
C MET A 94 4.59 -6.08 -4.20
N ARG A 95 4.52 -7.29 -3.61
CA ARG A 95 5.13 -8.50 -4.17
C ARG A 95 4.55 -8.84 -5.55
N ALA A 96 3.23 -8.78 -5.71
CA ALA A 96 2.56 -9.03 -6.99
C ALA A 96 3.02 -8.03 -8.07
N LYS A 97 3.10 -6.74 -7.73
CA LYS A 97 3.60 -5.70 -8.64
C LYS A 97 5.05 -5.94 -9.04
N LEU A 98 5.93 -6.26 -8.10
CA LEU A 98 7.33 -6.57 -8.38
C LEU A 98 7.49 -7.82 -9.26
N LYS A 99 6.66 -8.85 -9.05
CA LYS A 99 6.62 -10.04 -9.92
C LYS A 99 6.23 -9.69 -11.35
N ALA A 100 5.20 -8.88 -11.53
CA ALA A 100 4.78 -8.40 -12.84
C ALA A 100 5.87 -7.55 -13.54
N LEU A 101 6.53 -6.66 -12.78
CA LEU A 101 7.63 -5.84 -13.29
C LEU A 101 8.85 -6.70 -13.72
N LYS A 102 9.16 -7.75 -12.98
CA LYS A 102 10.23 -8.69 -13.35
C LYS A 102 9.97 -9.36 -14.69
N ILE A 103 8.70 -9.74 -14.95
CA ILE A 103 8.29 -10.33 -16.24
C ILE A 103 8.42 -9.29 -17.35
N GLU A 104 7.94 -8.07 -17.12
CA GLU A 104 7.99 -7.01 -18.13
C GLU A 104 9.43 -6.55 -18.43
N MET A 105 10.31 -6.51 -17.42
CA MET A 105 11.75 -6.27 -17.62
C MET A 105 12.40 -7.31 -18.52
N LYS A 106 11.99 -8.58 -18.42
CA LYS A 106 12.49 -9.63 -19.31
C LYS A 106 12.07 -9.39 -20.76
N ARG A 107 10.83 -8.94 -21.00
CA ARG A 107 10.34 -8.61 -22.35
C ARG A 107 11.12 -7.45 -22.96
N ARG A 108 11.52 -6.47 -22.12
CA ARG A 108 12.27 -5.27 -22.52
C ARG A 108 13.78 -5.43 -22.42
N LEU A 109 14.27 -6.67 -22.25
CA LEU A 109 15.67 -6.93 -21.98
C LEU A 109 16.61 -6.30 -23.03
N HIS A 110 16.25 -6.36 -24.31
CA HIS A 110 17.06 -5.86 -25.42
C HIS A 110 16.78 -4.40 -25.80
N ASN A 111 15.80 -3.75 -25.20
CA ASN A 111 15.54 -2.34 -25.44
C ASN A 111 16.73 -1.48 -24.98
N PRO A 112 16.95 -0.30 -25.62
CA PRO A 112 17.97 0.65 -25.17
C PRO A 112 17.81 1.02 -23.69
N ILE A 113 18.92 1.20 -22.98
CA ILE A 113 18.91 1.55 -21.55
C ILE A 113 18.07 2.81 -21.25
N PRO A 114 18.14 3.89 -22.08
CA PRO A 114 17.29 5.07 -21.86
C PRO A 114 15.79 4.77 -21.92
N GLU A 115 15.35 3.88 -22.79
CA GLU A 115 13.94 3.48 -22.89
C GLU A 115 13.50 2.68 -21.66
N GLN A 116 14.32 1.73 -21.22
CA GLN A 116 14.08 1.00 -19.99
C GLN A 116 14.00 1.95 -18.79
N GLY A 117 14.92 2.92 -18.72
CA GLY A 117 14.95 3.94 -17.68
C GLY A 117 13.72 4.83 -17.66
N LYS A 118 13.27 5.33 -18.83
CA LYS A 118 12.04 6.12 -18.97
C LYS A 118 10.81 5.32 -18.50
N TRP A 119 10.70 4.07 -18.91
CA TRP A 119 9.63 3.19 -18.49
C TRP A 119 9.63 2.95 -16.97
N LEU A 120 10.79 2.61 -16.38
CA LEU A 120 10.91 2.42 -14.93
C LEU A 120 10.59 3.69 -14.16
N ARG A 121 10.99 4.86 -14.68
CA ARG A 121 10.62 6.16 -14.12
C ARG A 121 9.10 6.33 -14.05
N SER A 122 8.39 6.04 -15.14
CA SER A 122 6.93 6.16 -15.16
C SER A 122 6.25 5.22 -14.16
N VAL A 123 6.76 3.98 -14.03
CA VAL A 123 6.29 3.01 -13.05
C VAL A 123 6.48 3.51 -11.62
N LEU A 124 7.67 4.03 -11.30
CA LEU A 124 7.98 4.57 -9.98
C LEU A 124 7.12 5.79 -9.65
N LEU A 125 7.00 6.74 -10.56
CA LEU A 125 6.18 7.94 -10.36
C LEU A 125 4.71 7.57 -10.14
N GLY A 126 4.16 6.65 -10.92
CA GLY A 126 2.79 6.15 -10.72
C GLY A 126 2.62 5.49 -9.35
N HIS A 127 3.59 4.68 -8.92
CA HIS A 127 3.59 4.08 -7.60
C HIS A 127 3.67 5.13 -6.48
N TYR A 128 4.53 6.13 -6.61
CA TYR A 128 4.68 7.17 -5.59
C TYR A 128 3.47 8.10 -5.50
N ARG A 129 2.83 8.42 -6.63
CA ARG A 129 1.59 9.22 -6.63
C ARG A 129 0.46 8.53 -5.85
N TYR A 130 0.36 7.21 -5.96
CA TYR A 130 -0.66 6.45 -5.25
C TYR A 130 -0.28 6.16 -3.79
N TYR A 131 0.94 5.68 -3.57
CA TYR A 131 1.40 5.23 -2.24
C TYR A 131 2.15 6.30 -1.45
N GLY A 132 2.34 7.49 -2.00
CA GLY A 132 3.07 8.61 -1.39
C GLY A 132 2.28 9.29 -0.28
N VAL A 133 1.78 8.54 0.66
CA VAL A 133 1.07 9.01 1.86
C VAL A 133 2.04 9.18 3.04
N PRO A 134 1.73 10.07 4.00
CA PRO A 134 2.52 10.23 5.20
C PRO A 134 2.83 8.87 5.87
N ARG A 135 4.09 8.69 6.27
CA ARG A 135 4.64 7.52 6.98
C ARG A 135 4.75 6.22 6.15
N ASN A 136 4.44 6.25 4.87
CA ASN A 136 4.67 5.13 3.96
C ASN A 136 6.03 5.21 3.24
N GLY A 137 6.88 6.17 3.56
CA GLY A 137 8.20 6.36 2.96
C GLY A 137 9.05 5.08 2.92
N PRO A 138 9.19 4.36 4.04
CA PRO A 138 9.99 3.12 4.06
C PRO A 138 9.53 2.06 3.06
N ALA A 139 8.21 1.88 2.87
CA ALA A 139 7.68 0.92 1.89
C ALA A 139 7.95 1.35 0.45
N MET A 140 7.87 2.64 0.15
CA MET A 140 8.21 3.18 -1.17
C MET A 140 9.72 3.06 -1.46
N GLU A 141 10.55 3.28 -0.45
CA GLU A 141 11.99 3.10 -0.58
C GLU A 141 12.37 1.64 -0.82
N ALA A 142 11.77 0.72 -0.07
CA ALA A 142 11.93 -0.71 -0.30
C ALA A 142 11.50 -1.12 -1.72
N PHE A 143 10.40 -0.57 -2.23
CA PHE A 143 9.97 -0.80 -3.61
C PHE A 143 10.99 -0.29 -4.64
N ARG A 144 11.55 0.91 -4.44
CA ARG A 144 12.62 1.44 -5.31
C ARG A 144 13.86 0.55 -5.27
N LYS A 145 14.32 0.15 -4.08
CA LYS A 145 15.49 -0.74 -3.91
C LYS A 145 15.30 -2.06 -4.67
N GLU A 146 14.11 -2.66 -4.59
CA GLU A 146 13.80 -3.89 -5.33
C GLU A 146 13.80 -3.67 -6.86
N ILE A 147 13.28 -2.55 -7.35
CA ILE A 147 13.35 -2.22 -8.79
C ILE A 147 14.79 -2.08 -9.24
N VAL A 148 15.65 -1.38 -8.49
CA VAL A 148 17.09 -1.27 -8.80
C VAL A 148 17.73 -2.64 -8.89
N ARG A 149 17.46 -3.53 -7.93
CA ARG A 149 17.98 -4.90 -7.90
C ARG A 149 17.51 -5.71 -9.12
N LEU A 150 16.24 -5.64 -9.45
CA LEU A 150 15.66 -6.32 -10.61
C LEU A 150 16.26 -5.79 -11.93
N TRP A 151 16.45 -4.47 -12.04
CA TRP A 151 17.06 -3.88 -13.24
C TRP A 151 18.52 -4.28 -13.39
N LYS A 152 19.30 -4.30 -12.29
CA LYS A 152 20.66 -4.84 -12.31
C LYS A 152 20.72 -6.27 -12.84
N GLN A 153 19.83 -7.13 -12.33
CA GLN A 153 19.73 -8.52 -12.76
C GLN A 153 19.36 -8.62 -14.25
N ALA A 154 18.48 -7.78 -14.75
CA ALA A 154 18.10 -7.74 -16.16
C ALA A 154 19.27 -7.29 -17.03
N LEU A 155 19.94 -6.21 -16.66
CA LEU A 155 21.10 -5.69 -17.43
C LEU A 155 22.25 -6.69 -17.45
N GLY A 156 22.52 -7.38 -16.35
CA GLY A 156 23.56 -8.41 -16.27
C GLY A 156 23.29 -9.66 -17.15
N ARG A 157 22.04 -9.84 -17.59
CA ARG A 157 21.66 -10.96 -18.49
C ARG A 157 21.72 -10.62 -19.96
N ARG A 158 21.97 -9.36 -20.32
CA ARG A 158 22.04 -8.91 -21.72
C ARG A 158 23.31 -9.43 -22.46
N SER A 159 24.38 -9.66 -21.72
CA SER A 159 25.65 -10.09 -22.27
C SER A 159 26.33 -11.09 -21.35
N GLN A 160 26.87 -12.15 -21.91
CA GLN A 160 27.67 -13.11 -21.15
C GLN A 160 29.02 -12.52 -20.68
N ARG A 161 29.52 -11.48 -21.36
CA ARG A 161 30.80 -10.83 -21.08
C ARG A 161 30.73 -9.59 -20.20
N GLY A 162 29.55 -9.01 -19.97
CA GLY A 162 29.37 -7.73 -19.27
C GLY A 162 28.64 -7.85 -17.96
N ARG A 163 29.35 -8.04 -16.85
CA ARG A 163 28.75 -7.84 -15.52
C ARG A 163 28.64 -6.34 -15.26
N VAL A 164 27.41 -5.83 -15.18
CA VAL A 164 27.14 -4.43 -14.77
C VAL A 164 27.59 -4.24 -13.33
N THR A 165 28.57 -3.37 -13.11
CA THR A 165 29.03 -3.02 -11.76
C THR A 165 27.97 -2.15 -11.04
N TRP A 166 28.07 -2.04 -9.72
CA TRP A 166 27.18 -1.15 -8.97
C TRP A 166 27.39 0.31 -9.34
N GLU A 167 28.61 0.74 -9.58
CA GLU A 167 28.94 2.12 -9.99
C GLU A 167 28.32 2.50 -11.32
N GLN A 168 28.40 1.60 -12.31
CA GLN A 168 27.75 1.81 -13.61
C GLN A 168 26.22 1.89 -13.47
N LEU A 169 25.65 1.05 -12.60
CA LEU A 169 24.22 1.05 -12.32
C LEU A 169 23.81 2.33 -11.60
N ASP A 170 24.58 2.80 -10.62
CA ASP A 170 24.26 4.00 -9.84
C ASP A 170 24.14 5.24 -10.70
N ARG A 171 24.99 5.42 -11.70
CA ARG A 171 24.86 6.48 -12.71
C ARG A 171 23.50 6.40 -13.43
N GLN A 172 23.07 5.19 -13.82
CA GLN A 172 21.79 4.99 -14.50
C GLN A 172 20.60 5.19 -13.54
N THR A 173 20.70 4.69 -12.32
CA THR A 173 19.63 4.84 -11.32
C THR A 173 19.45 6.29 -10.89
N TYR A 174 20.52 7.04 -10.73
CA TYR A 174 20.47 8.46 -10.43
C TYR A 174 19.74 9.25 -11.53
N LYS A 175 20.06 8.93 -12.80
CA LYS A 175 19.46 9.59 -13.97
C LYS A 175 17.98 9.27 -14.15
N TRP A 176 17.59 8.00 -13.97
CA TRP A 176 16.28 7.51 -14.39
C TRP A 176 15.31 7.21 -13.24
N LEU A 177 15.79 6.78 -12.07
CA LEU A 177 14.96 6.28 -10.99
C LEU A 177 14.78 7.33 -9.87
N PRO A 178 13.68 8.09 -9.86
CA PRO A 178 13.45 9.12 -8.86
C PRO A 178 13.37 8.52 -7.45
N TYR A 179 13.79 9.32 -6.47
CA TYR A 179 13.59 8.98 -5.07
C TYR A 179 12.13 9.16 -4.67
N PRO A 180 11.64 8.36 -3.70
CA PRO A 180 10.27 8.46 -3.24
C PRO A 180 10.02 9.81 -2.53
N ARG A 181 8.84 10.36 -2.80
CA ARG A 181 8.34 11.59 -2.15
C ARG A 181 6.94 11.36 -1.62
N ILE A 182 6.59 12.09 -0.56
CA ILE A 182 5.21 12.14 -0.08
C ILE A 182 4.45 13.13 -0.95
N TYR A 183 3.39 12.66 -1.60
CA TYR A 183 2.56 13.45 -2.50
C TYR A 183 1.26 13.93 -1.84
N GLN A 184 0.79 13.19 -0.84
CA GLN A 184 -0.43 13.53 -0.13
C GLN A 184 -0.11 14.29 1.15
N PRO A 185 -0.84 15.37 1.46
CA PRO A 185 -0.61 16.14 2.67
C PRO A 185 -0.94 15.31 3.92
N TYR A 186 -0.40 15.73 5.06
CA TYR A 186 -0.76 15.17 6.35
C TYR A 186 -2.24 15.43 6.65
N PRO A 187 -2.95 14.50 7.33
CA PRO A 187 -4.38 14.68 7.64
C PRO A 187 -4.71 16.01 8.30
N ALA A 188 -3.88 16.47 9.22
CA ALA A 188 -4.06 17.76 9.90
C ALA A 188 -4.01 18.98 8.94
N GLN A 189 -3.35 18.85 7.80
CA GLN A 189 -3.32 19.91 6.77
C GLN A 189 -4.55 19.87 5.86
N ARG A 190 -5.15 18.67 5.69
CA ARG A 190 -6.39 18.50 4.90
C ARG A 190 -7.64 18.98 5.61
N LEU A 191 -7.65 18.93 6.95
CA LEU A 191 -8.80 19.28 7.78
C LEU A 191 -8.78 20.76 8.22
N ARG A 192 -7.81 21.55 7.78
CA ARG A 192 -7.88 23.00 7.94
C ARG A 192 -8.96 23.54 7.01
N VAL A 193 -10.18 23.59 7.54
CA VAL A 193 -11.23 24.47 7.01
C VAL A 193 -10.74 25.89 7.28
N THR A 194 -10.29 26.58 6.24
CA THR A 194 -10.15 28.04 6.28
C THR A 194 -11.57 28.61 6.34
N THR A 195 -12.03 28.92 7.56
CA THR A 195 -13.18 29.84 7.75
C THR A 195 -12.75 31.23 7.30
#